data_a4f971994752457a5c167dbb38f0bc9f
#
_entry.id   a4f971994752457a5c167dbb38f0bc9f
#
_cell.length_a   1.000
_cell.length_b   1.000
_cell.length_c   1.000
_cell.angle_alpha   90.00
_cell.angle_beta   90.00
_cell.angle_gamma   90.00
#
_symmetry.space_group_name_H-M   'P 1'
#
loop_
_entity.id
_entity.type
_entity.pdbx_description
1 polymer ?
#
loop_
_entity_poly.entity_id
_entity_poly.type
_entity_poly.pdbx_seq_one_letter_code
_entity_poly.pdbx_strand_id
1 'polypeptide(L)'
;MFAIDTFHTHGSDIDQFIQPVNQFTNNSPDLLLGFATTDTIKHLCNNQPSLIENTQNGLFISSCLGSSTEQTLSLNEHSISLFSIKDPNGHYGVASCNATDNLRENAAQTVLEAIANAGQTGLAPKMVWCFQVPGNEELVLQGIQDAIGQRIPVFGGSCADNDISAKWCFSDTKSVYQQGFIIAVLYPSVETFGFYSSGYDKTDQLGTVTNVDGRILNTINNQPAFDVYNQWRKNIGFEQLKAGNILAQSTMTPLARALSSVDDIPRLLLSHPAVAENGTLELFSNLSVGDTVYLASGSPEQLIKRGDMVVSSLTKLADLHAIKNIKGAIIIFCGGCMLSIQSAMQEVKHSIAAQLPNTPFIMGFTFGELGTFSDSTSKHGNLMISCEIFGDSV
;
A
#
# COMPACT_ATOMS: atom_id res chain seq x y z
N MET A 1 24.77 -0.06 14.59
CA MET A 1 24.08 1.23 14.39
C MET A 1 22.97 0.98 13.38
N PHE A 2 21.78 1.51 13.61
CA PHE A 2 20.66 1.43 12.66
C PHE A 2 21.00 2.20 11.38
N ALA A 3 20.84 1.57 10.23
CA ALA A 3 21.08 2.18 8.93
C ALA A 3 20.05 1.70 7.91
N ILE A 4 19.70 2.58 6.98
CA ILE A 4 18.86 2.30 5.84
C ILE A 4 19.60 2.71 4.58
N ASP A 5 19.62 1.81 3.60
CA ASP A 5 20.16 2.06 2.27
C ASP A 5 19.08 1.75 1.22
N THR A 6 19.12 2.48 0.11
CA THR A 6 18.26 2.25 -1.05
C THR A 6 19.09 1.96 -2.30
N PHE A 7 18.49 1.21 -3.21
CA PHE A 7 19.07 0.91 -4.50
C PHE A 7 17.97 0.90 -5.56
N HIS A 8 18.30 1.35 -6.77
CA HIS A 8 17.40 1.29 -7.90
C HIS A 8 18.14 0.93 -9.18
N THR A 9 17.55 0.06 -9.98
CA THR A 9 17.98 -0.20 -11.36
C THR A 9 16.79 -0.41 -12.27
N HIS A 10 16.96 -0.08 -13.55
CA HIS A 10 15.93 -0.18 -14.56
C HIS A 10 16.52 -0.35 -15.97
N GLY A 11 15.74 -0.81 -16.92
CA GLY A 11 16.13 -0.98 -18.31
C GLY A 11 15.31 -2.03 -19.04
N SER A 12 15.65 -2.29 -20.27
CA SER A 12 14.97 -3.29 -21.12
C SER A 12 15.45 -4.73 -20.92
N ASP A 13 16.63 -4.93 -20.32
CA ASP A 13 17.29 -6.22 -20.12
C ASP A 13 17.46 -6.51 -18.63
N ILE A 14 16.63 -7.40 -18.10
CA ILE A 14 16.59 -7.74 -16.65
C ILE A 14 17.88 -8.49 -16.23
N ASP A 15 18.58 -9.19 -17.12
CA ASP A 15 19.81 -9.89 -16.77
C ASP A 15 20.90 -8.93 -16.27
N GLN A 16 20.87 -7.68 -16.71
CA GLN A 16 21.79 -6.65 -16.24
C GLN A 16 21.51 -6.21 -14.79
N PHE A 17 20.36 -6.54 -14.22
CA PHE A 17 20.03 -6.20 -12.82
C PHE A 17 20.68 -7.17 -11.82
N ILE A 18 21.00 -8.39 -12.26
CA ILE A 18 21.43 -9.48 -11.39
C ILE A 18 22.68 -9.09 -10.58
N GLN A 19 23.73 -8.63 -11.26
CA GLN A 19 24.99 -8.29 -10.59
C GLN A 19 24.84 -7.09 -9.62
N PRO A 20 24.22 -5.95 -10.01
CA PRO A 20 24.02 -4.84 -9.09
C PRO A 20 23.12 -5.17 -7.89
N VAL A 21 22.06 -5.94 -8.10
CA VAL A 21 21.16 -6.39 -7.00
C VAL A 21 21.93 -7.30 -6.04
N ASN A 22 22.68 -8.28 -6.54
CA ASN A 22 23.54 -9.15 -5.72
C ASN A 22 24.57 -8.34 -4.92
N GLN A 23 25.19 -7.34 -5.54
CA GLN A 23 26.15 -6.48 -4.85
C GLN A 23 25.50 -5.70 -3.71
N PHE A 24 24.29 -5.19 -3.91
CA PHE A 24 23.54 -4.49 -2.86
C PHE A 24 23.13 -5.41 -1.70
N THR A 25 22.67 -6.62 -2.00
CA THR A 25 22.20 -7.60 -1.00
C THR A 25 23.34 -8.30 -0.25
N ASN A 26 24.59 -8.29 -0.77
CA ASN A 26 25.75 -8.88 -0.10
C ASN A 26 26.06 -8.28 1.29
N ASN A 27 25.50 -7.12 1.63
CA ASN A 27 25.62 -6.52 2.95
C ASN A 27 24.79 -7.23 4.03
N SER A 28 24.08 -8.33 3.67
CA SER A 28 23.25 -9.13 4.56
C SER A 28 22.31 -8.26 5.41
N PRO A 29 21.33 -7.61 4.82
CA PRO A 29 20.36 -6.79 5.55
C PRO A 29 19.57 -7.63 6.57
N ASP A 30 19.15 -7.02 7.66
CA ASP A 30 18.30 -7.66 8.65
C ASP A 30 16.83 -7.73 8.14
N LEU A 31 16.44 -6.78 7.27
CA LEU A 31 15.20 -6.81 6.49
C LEU A 31 15.42 -6.15 5.12
N LEU A 32 14.87 -6.75 4.06
CA LEU A 32 14.91 -6.23 2.69
C LEU A 32 13.48 -6.12 2.11
N LEU A 33 13.09 -4.92 1.68
CA LEU A 33 11.88 -4.70 0.89
C LEU A 33 12.25 -4.33 -0.54
N GLY A 34 11.60 -4.97 -1.52
CA GLY A 34 11.76 -4.65 -2.94
C GLY A 34 10.42 -4.37 -3.62
N PHE A 35 10.34 -3.28 -4.38
CA PHE A 35 9.27 -3.05 -5.35
C PHE A 35 9.82 -3.17 -6.76
N ALA A 36 9.18 -4.00 -7.59
CA ALA A 36 9.63 -4.26 -8.94
C ALA A 36 8.46 -4.53 -9.90
N THR A 37 8.70 -4.43 -11.20
CA THR A 37 7.74 -4.94 -12.17
C THR A 37 7.60 -6.46 -12.05
N THR A 38 6.44 -6.99 -12.38
CA THR A 38 6.12 -8.43 -12.25
C THR A 38 7.16 -9.32 -12.94
N ASP A 39 7.55 -8.97 -14.16
CA ASP A 39 8.51 -9.75 -14.93
C ASP A 39 9.90 -9.74 -14.28
N THR A 40 10.29 -8.61 -13.69
CA THR A 40 11.55 -8.49 -12.95
C THR A 40 11.58 -9.42 -11.74
N ILE A 41 10.51 -9.46 -10.93
CA ILE A 41 10.43 -10.39 -9.78
C ILE A 41 10.55 -11.84 -10.24
N LYS A 42 9.73 -12.24 -11.23
CA LYS A 42 9.73 -13.61 -11.77
C LYS A 42 11.09 -14.01 -12.30
N HIS A 43 11.74 -13.12 -13.04
CA HIS A 43 13.05 -13.38 -13.62
C HIS A 43 14.14 -13.52 -12.56
N LEU A 44 14.25 -12.56 -11.64
CA LEU A 44 15.25 -12.57 -10.59
C LEU A 44 15.11 -13.76 -9.65
N CYS A 45 13.91 -14.08 -9.20
CA CYS A 45 13.69 -15.19 -8.28
C CYS A 45 13.89 -16.57 -8.93
N ASN A 46 13.58 -16.73 -10.22
CA ASN A 46 13.76 -18.01 -10.92
C ASN A 46 15.21 -18.28 -11.33
N ASN A 47 15.98 -17.22 -11.63
CA ASN A 47 17.33 -17.37 -12.21
C ASN A 47 18.45 -17.11 -11.18
N GLN A 48 18.11 -16.64 -9.98
CA GLN A 48 19.11 -16.24 -8.98
C GLN A 48 18.77 -16.73 -7.56
N PRO A 49 18.93 -18.02 -7.26
CA PRO A 49 18.76 -18.54 -5.90
C PRO A 49 19.66 -17.83 -4.87
N SER A 50 20.83 -17.32 -5.28
CA SER A 50 21.78 -16.62 -4.41
C SER A 50 21.32 -15.25 -3.92
N LEU A 51 20.43 -14.55 -4.65
CA LEU A 51 19.74 -13.35 -4.16
C LEU A 51 18.96 -13.65 -2.89
N ILE A 52 18.51 -14.87 -2.80
CA ILE A 52 17.61 -15.43 -1.82
C ILE A 52 18.40 -15.91 -0.59
N GLU A 53 19.52 -16.55 -0.81
CA GLU A 53 20.32 -17.19 0.25
C GLU A 53 20.99 -16.18 1.19
N ASN A 54 21.30 -14.97 0.71
CA ASN A 54 21.94 -13.91 1.50
C ASN A 54 20.95 -13.02 2.26
N THR A 55 19.65 -13.17 2.01
CA THR A 55 18.60 -12.34 2.62
C THR A 55 17.62 -13.21 3.40
N GLN A 56 17.81 -13.29 4.72
CA GLN A 56 16.97 -14.12 5.58
C GLN A 56 15.52 -13.59 5.66
N ASN A 57 15.34 -12.28 5.63
CA ASN A 57 14.04 -11.60 5.71
C ASN A 57 13.87 -10.68 4.50
N GLY A 58 13.30 -11.19 3.41
CA GLY A 58 13.07 -10.41 2.19
C GLY A 58 11.63 -10.48 1.72
N LEU A 59 11.13 -9.33 1.25
CA LEU A 59 9.83 -9.18 0.63
C LEU A 59 10.03 -8.49 -0.72
N PHE A 60 9.58 -9.13 -1.80
CA PHE A 60 9.59 -8.54 -3.14
C PHE A 60 8.16 -8.45 -3.66
N ILE A 61 7.71 -7.27 -4.00
CA ILE A 61 6.31 -6.95 -4.27
C ILE A 61 6.19 -6.37 -5.68
N SER A 62 5.29 -6.93 -6.48
CA SER A 62 5.03 -6.37 -7.81
C SER A 62 4.31 -5.03 -7.71
N SER A 63 4.80 -4.07 -8.48
CA SER A 63 4.42 -2.66 -8.49
C SER A 63 4.02 -2.24 -9.90
N CYS A 64 2.96 -1.46 -10.04
CA CYS A 64 2.39 -1.04 -11.31
C CYS A 64 3.38 -0.15 -12.09
N LEU A 65 3.73 -0.55 -13.30
CA LEU A 65 4.61 0.13 -14.25
C LEU A 65 6.05 0.40 -13.76
N GLY A 66 6.37 0.23 -12.50
CA GLY A 66 7.70 0.49 -11.98
C GLY A 66 7.75 0.82 -10.50
N SER A 67 8.79 1.52 -10.08
CA SER A 67 9.06 1.89 -8.68
C SER A 67 9.99 3.09 -8.57
N SER A 68 10.20 3.59 -7.36
CA SER A 68 11.05 4.76 -7.12
C SER A 68 11.88 4.65 -5.84
N THR A 69 13.01 5.31 -5.85
CA THR A 69 13.76 5.73 -4.65
C THR A 69 13.86 7.26 -4.62
N GLU A 70 14.50 7.81 -3.60
CA GLU A 70 14.78 9.26 -3.52
C GLU A 70 15.56 9.77 -4.73
N GLN A 71 16.39 8.92 -5.34
CA GLN A 71 17.22 9.29 -6.46
C GLN A 71 16.51 9.14 -7.81
N THR A 72 15.86 7.98 -8.02
CA THR A 72 15.39 7.58 -9.34
C THR A 72 13.93 7.13 -9.29
N LEU A 73 13.15 7.53 -10.29
CA LEU A 73 11.82 7.00 -10.61
C LEU A 73 11.87 6.39 -12.00
N SER A 74 11.43 5.14 -12.14
CA SER A 74 11.28 4.46 -13.44
C SER A 74 9.86 3.99 -13.63
N LEU A 75 9.26 4.32 -14.76
CA LEU A 75 7.93 3.90 -15.18
C LEU A 75 8.01 3.38 -16.63
N ASN A 76 7.16 2.39 -16.95
CA ASN A 76 7.04 1.78 -18.29
C ASN A 76 8.26 0.98 -18.78
N GLU A 77 9.13 0.56 -17.87
CA GLU A 77 10.26 -0.32 -18.17
C GLU A 77 10.47 -1.32 -17.02
N HIS A 78 11.26 -2.37 -17.24
CA HIS A 78 11.63 -3.26 -16.15
C HIS A 78 12.41 -2.47 -15.10
N SER A 79 12.05 -2.64 -13.85
CA SER A 79 12.72 -1.93 -12.76
C SER A 79 12.62 -2.68 -11.45
N ILE A 80 13.55 -2.40 -10.55
CA ILE A 80 13.51 -2.80 -9.16
C ILE A 80 14.08 -1.69 -8.29
N SER A 81 13.35 -1.35 -7.23
CA SER A 81 13.83 -0.55 -6.11
C SER A 81 13.95 -1.43 -4.88
N LEU A 82 15.02 -1.29 -4.13
CA LEU A 82 15.30 -2.01 -2.89
C LEU A 82 15.48 -1.03 -1.74
N PHE A 83 15.01 -1.45 -0.58
CA PHE A 83 15.13 -0.74 0.69
C PHE A 83 15.63 -1.76 1.73
N SER A 84 16.86 -1.56 2.20
CA SER A 84 17.49 -2.44 3.17
C SER A 84 17.54 -1.79 4.54
N ILE A 85 17.20 -2.57 5.57
CA ILE A 85 17.39 -2.20 6.97
C ILE A 85 18.55 -3.03 7.53
N LYS A 86 19.53 -2.34 8.11
CA LYS A 86 20.58 -2.92 8.94
C LYS A 86 20.41 -2.43 10.35
N ASP A 87 20.06 -3.33 11.26
CA ASP A 87 19.72 -3.01 12.64
C ASP A 87 20.16 -4.12 13.60
N PRO A 88 21.43 -4.09 14.04
CA PRO A 88 21.97 -5.14 14.91
C PRO A 88 21.27 -5.31 16.26
N ASN A 89 20.45 -4.35 16.67
CA ASN A 89 19.69 -4.36 17.92
C ASN A 89 18.17 -4.55 17.71
N GLY A 90 17.73 -4.60 16.47
CA GLY A 90 16.34 -4.87 16.12
C GLY A 90 16.10 -6.34 15.81
N HIS A 91 14.83 -6.70 15.66
CA HIS A 91 14.43 -8.04 15.26
C HIS A 91 13.39 -7.95 14.14
N TYR A 92 13.51 -8.81 13.16
CA TYR A 92 12.66 -8.83 11.98
C TYR A 92 12.33 -10.26 11.62
N GLY A 93 11.10 -10.51 11.20
CA GLY A 93 10.71 -11.83 10.75
C GLY A 93 9.69 -11.74 9.63
N VAL A 94 9.84 -12.61 8.63
CA VAL A 94 8.98 -12.68 7.47
C VAL A 94 8.36 -14.07 7.39
N ALA A 95 7.08 -14.11 7.05
CA ALA A 95 6.37 -15.34 6.69
C ALA A 95 5.38 -15.07 5.55
N SER A 96 5.11 -16.09 4.73
CA SER A 96 4.22 -16.01 3.59
C SER A 96 3.20 -17.12 3.61
N CYS A 97 2.04 -16.87 3.03
CA CYS A 97 0.98 -17.85 2.88
C CYS A 97 0.51 -17.88 1.42
N ASN A 98 0.53 -19.07 0.82
CA ASN A 98 0.04 -19.34 -0.53
C ASN A 98 -1.35 -19.99 -0.46
N ALA A 99 -2.36 -19.23 0.00
CA ALA A 99 -3.72 -19.73 0.15
C ALA A 99 -4.75 -18.77 -0.47
N THR A 100 -5.91 -19.33 -0.83
CA THR A 100 -7.06 -18.59 -1.36
C THR A 100 -8.30 -18.73 -0.49
N ASP A 101 -8.29 -19.65 0.45
CA ASP A 101 -9.34 -19.95 1.41
C ASP A 101 -8.85 -19.80 2.86
N ASN A 102 -9.76 -19.72 3.80
CA ASN A 102 -9.47 -19.57 5.24
C ASN A 102 -8.48 -18.43 5.53
N LEU A 103 -8.55 -17.36 4.73
CA LEU A 103 -7.51 -16.30 4.71
C LEU A 103 -7.37 -15.60 6.07
N ARG A 104 -8.45 -15.43 6.82
CA ARG A 104 -8.42 -14.82 8.14
C ARG A 104 -7.63 -15.68 9.15
N GLU A 105 -7.91 -16.97 9.20
CA GLU A 105 -7.20 -17.92 10.07
C GLU A 105 -5.74 -18.08 9.65
N ASN A 106 -5.51 -18.19 8.35
CA ASN A 106 -4.16 -18.28 7.79
C ASN A 106 -3.35 -17.01 8.08
N ALA A 107 -3.95 -15.82 8.00
CA ALA A 107 -3.26 -14.57 8.32
C ALA A 107 -2.89 -14.48 9.81
N ALA A 108 -3.79 -14.94 10.70
CA ALA A 108 -3.50 -15.03 12.13
C ALA A 108 -2.31 -15.97 12.41
N GLN A 109 -2.25 -17.12 11.73
CA GLN A 109 -1.13 -18.07 11.88
C GLN A 109 0.16 -17.52 11.28
N THR A 110 0.10 -16.92 10.09
CA THR A 110 1.27 -16.40 9.39
C THR A 110 1.93 -15.25 10.15
N VAL A 111 1.15 -14.33 10.77
CA VAL A 111 1.74 -13.28 11.58
C VAL A 111 2.44 -13.83 12.83
N LEU A 112 1.89 -14.89 13.45
CA LEU A 112 2.54 -15.58 14.58
C LEU A 112 3.82 -16.32 14.15
N GLU A 113 3.82 -16.90 12.94
CA GLU A 113 5.03 -17.48 12.34
C GLU A 113 6.10 -16.42 12.09
N ALA A 114 5.71 -15.26 11.53
CA ALA A 114 6.64 -14.14 11.35
C ALA A 114 7.24 -13.67 12.69
N ILE A 115 6.44 -13.59 13.76
CA ILE A 115 6.91 -13.29 15.12
C ILE A 115 7.91 -14.34 15.63
N ALA A 116 7.64 -15.61 15.38
CA ALA A 116 8.57 -16.69 15.74
C ALA A 116 9.87 -16.60 14.94
N ASN A 117 9.80 -16.31 13.62
CA ASN A 117 10.96 -16.08 12.76
C ASN A 117 11.81 -14.89 13.20
N ALA A 118 11.19 -13.85 13.79
CA ALA A 118 11.89 -12.74 14.43
C ALA A 118 12.53 -13.10 15.78
N GLY A 119 12.29 -14.31 16.33
CA GLY A 119 12.73 -14.69 17.65
C GLY A 119 12.02 -13.97 18.80
N GLN A 120 10.82 -13.43 18.56
CA GLN A 120 10.09 -12.55 19.49
C GLN A 120 8.75 -13.17 19.95
N THR A 121 8.68 -14.49 20.03
CA THR A 121 7.45 -15.21 20.47
C THR A 121 6.91 -14.65 21.79
N GLY A 122 5.63 -14.26 21.77
CA GLY A 122 4.93 -13.68 22.94
C GLY A 122 5.09 -12.16 23.09
N LEU A 123 5.81 -11.50 22.19
CA LEU A 123 5.96 -10.04 22.18
C LEU A 123 5.22 -9.44 20.97
N ALA A 124 4.52 -8.34 21.20
CA ALA A 124 3.87 -7.61 20.12
C ALA A 124 4.89 -6.81 19.28
N PRO A 125 4.80 -6.83 17.94
CA PRO A 125 5.67 -6.02 17.09
C PRO A 125 5.36 -4.52 17.24
N LYS A 126 6.33 -3.66 16.93
CA LYS A 126 6.08 -2.22 16.81
C LYS A 126 5.26 -1.89 15.57
N MET A 127 5.41 -2.67 14.50
CA MET A 127 4.75 -2.46 13.21
C MET A 127 4.69 -3.78 12.42
N VAL A 128 3.72 -3.90 11.54
CA VAL A 128 3.58 -5.00 10.58
C VAL A 128 3.50 -4.44 9.17
N TRP A 129 4.26 -5.04 8.24
CA TRP A 129 4.02 -4.87 6.81
C TRP A 129 3.27 -6.08 6.27
N CYS A 130 2.22 -5.82 5.51
CA CYS A 130 1.43 -6.86 4.86
C CYS A 130 1.24 -6.51 3.39
N PHE A 131 1.71 -7.39 2.52
CA PHE A 131 1.44 -7.29 1.09
C PHE A 131 0.74 -8.55 0.62
N GLN A 132 -0.19 -8.42 -0.32
CA GLN A 132 -1.04 -9.51 -0.74
C GLN A 132 -1.48 -9.37 -2.19
N VAL A 133 -2.03 -10.42 -2.77
CA VAL A 133 -2.73 -10.30 -4.04
C VAL A 133 -4.08 -9.60 -3.83
N PRO A 134 -4.57 -8.81 -4.81
CA PRO A 134 -5.88 -8.15 -4.70
C PRO A 134 -7.03 -9.13 -4.49
N GLY A 135 -8.03 -8.73 -3.68
CA GLY A 135 -9.31 -9.44 -3.58
C GLY A 135 -9.85 -9.66 -2.18
N ASN A 136 -9.01 -9.87 -1.18
CA ASN A 136 -9.44 -10.26 0.17
C ASN A 136 -8.70 -9.52 1.30
N GLU A 137 -8.34 -8.29 1.05
CA GLU A 137 -7.47 -7.49 1.93
C GLU A 137 -8.04 -7.34 3.34
N GLU A 138 -9.35 -7.17 3.44
CA GLU A 138 -10.02 -6.98 4.72
C GLU A 138 -9.97 -8.26 5.58
N LEU A 139 -10.05 -9.45 4.96
CA LEU A 139 -9.96 -10.74 5.68
C LEU A 139 -8.55 -10.98 6.23
N VAL A 140 -7.54 -10.71 5.42
CA VAL A 140 -6.13 -10.83 5.83
C VAL A 140 -5.83 -9.86 6.96
N LEU A 141 -6.25 -8.58 6.84
CA LEU A 141 -6.07 -7.58 7.88
C LEU A 141 -6.77 -7.98 9.19
N GLN A 142 -8.00 -8.51 9.10
CA GLN A 142 -8.73 -9.01 10.27
C GLN A 142 -7.98 -10.14 10.97
N GLY A 143 -7.44 -11.11 10.21
CA GLY A 143 -6.67 -12.21 10.77
C GLY A 143 -5.40 -11.75 11.49
N ILE A 144 -4.68 -10.80 10.91
CA ILE A 144 -3.53 -10.17 11.59
C ILE A 144 -3.98 -9.54 12.92
N GLN A 145 -5.06 -8.74 12.88
CA GLN A 145 -5.58 -8.05 14.07
C GLN A 145 -6.12 -9.01 15.14
N ASP A 146 -6.67 -10.16 14.77
CA ASP A 146 -7.11 -11.19 15.71
C ASP A 146 -5.95 -11.78 16.51
N ALA A 147 -4.77 -11.91 15.89
CA ALA A 147 -3.59 -12.49 16.52
C ALA A 147 -2.80 -11.51 17.38
N ILE A 148 -2.65 -10.26 16.93
CA ILE A 148 -1.75 -9.29 17.57
C ILE A 148 -2.47 -8.07 18.16
N GLY A 149 -3.79 -7.97 17.98
CA GLY A 149 -4.61 -6.85 18.44
C GLY A 149 -4.70 -5.69 17.43
N GLN A 150 -5.73 -4.86 17.61
CA GLN A 150 -6.09 -3.82 16.64
C GLN A 150 -5.21 -2.57 16.71
N ARG A 151 -4.39 -2.42 17.76
CA ARG A 151 -3.58 -1.21 17.99
C ARG A 151 -2.19 -1.28 17.35
N ILE A 152 -1.77 -2.46 16.90
CA ILE A 152 -0.49 -2.60 16.21
C ILE A 152 -0.65 -2.05 14.79
N PRO A 153 0.17 -1.08 14.38
CA PRO A 153 0.10 -0.51 13.05
C PRO A 153 0.36 -1.55 11.96
N VAL A 154 -0.52 -1.58 10.94
CA VAL A 154 -0.35 -2.42 9.75
C VAL A 154 -0.31 -1.53 8.52
N PHE A 155 0.78 -1.63 7.76
CA PHE A 155 0.99 -0.92 6.50
C PHE A 155 1.27 -1.90 5.37
N GLY A 156 1.17 -1.42 4.13
CA GLY A 156 1.43 -2.22 2.95
C GLY A 156 0.38 -1.99 1.86
N GLY A 157 0.08 -3.06 1.10
CA GLY A 157 -0.90 -2.94 0.01
C GLY A 157 -0.99 -4.18 -0.85
N SER A 158 -1.83 -4.09 -1.87
CA SER A 158 -2.02 -5.17 -2.83
C SER A 158 -1.00 -5.10 -3.95
N CYS A 159 -0.40 -6.24 -4.28
CA CYS A 159 0.48 -6.39 -5.43
C CYS A 159 -0.19 -5.84 -6.70
N ALA A 160 0.58 -5.25 -7.58
CA ALA A 160 0.07 -4.70 -8.82
C ALA A 160 0.81 -5.23 -10.03
N ASP A 161 0.12 -5.30 -11.16
CA ASP A 161 0.71 -5.51 -12.48
C ASP A 161 0.50 -4.26 -13.36
N ASN A 162 0.92 -4.33 -14.60
CA ASN A 162 0.93 -3.16 -15.48
C ASN A 162 -0.41 -2.93 -16.20
N ASP A 163 -1.28 -3.93 -16.27
CA ASP A 163 -2.46 -3.95 -17.16
C ASP A 163 -3.73 -4.55 -16.51
N ILE A 164 -3.68 -4.80 -15.19
CA ILE A 164 -4.78 -5.40 -14.40
C ILE A 164 -5.21 -6.77 -15.00
N SER A 165 -4.23 -7.56 -15.42
CA SER A 165 -4.45 -8.88 -16.01
C SER A 165 -4.22 -10.05 -15.06
N ALA A 166 -4.17 -9.78 -13.74
CA ALA A 166 -3.92 -10.74 -12.67
C ALA A 166 -2.56 -11.45 -12.76
N LYS A 167 -1.55 -10.74 -13.30
CA LYS A 167 -0.16 -11.23 -13.36
C LYS A 167 0.66 -10.83 -12.13
N TRP A 168 0.10 -10.01 -11.24
CA TRP A 168 0.75 -9.60 -9.99
C TRP A 168 1.34 -10.78 -9.21
N CYS A 169 2.36 -10.49 -8.44
CA CYS A 169 3.02 -11.49 -7.61
C CYS A 169 3.77 -10.85 -6.45
N PHE A 170 4.12 -11.68 -5.48
CA PHE A 170 5.12 -11.36 -4.47
C PHE A 170 6.11 -12.54 -4.33
N SER A 171 7.24 -12.29 -3.65
CA SER A 171 8.22 -13.32 -3.33
C SER A 171 8.77 -13.12 -1.92
N ASP A 172 9.06 -14.23 -1.24
CA ASP A 172 9.57 -14.31 0.13
C ASP A 172 11.02 -14.79 0.20
N THR A 173 11.82 -14.57 -0.79
CA THR A 173 13.18 -15.14 -0.92
C THR A 173 13.27 -16.64 -1.23
N LYS A 174 12.17 -17.38 -1.17
CA LYS A 174 12.14 -18.83 -1.46
C LYS A 174 11.36 -19.16 -2.73
N SER A 175 10.27 -18.45 -2.94
CA SER A 175 9.34 -18.71 -4.03
C SER A 175 8.64 -17.44 -4.51
N VAL A 176 8.10 -17.50 -5.73
CA VAL A 176 7.21 -16.48 -6.28
C VAL A 176 5.77 -16.96 -6.17
N TYR A 177 4.91 -16.11 -5.64
CA TYR A 177 3.50 -16.40 -5.37
C TYR A 177 2.61 -15.48 -6.18
N GLN A 178 1.53 -16.01 -6.76
CA GLN A 178 0.48 -15.28 -7.48
C GLN A 178 -0.86 -15.29 -6.73
N GLN A 179 -0.88 -15.84 -5.52
CA GLN A 179 -2.03 -15.85 -4.61
C GLN A 179 -1.55 -15.81 -3.16
N GLY A 180 -2.42 -15.38 -2.25
CA GLY A 180 -2.09 -15.27 -0.83
C GLY A 180 -1.44 -13.94 -0.45
N PHE A 181 -0.56 -13.97 0.55
CA PHE A 181 0.01 -12.77 1.17
C PHE A 181 1.36 -13.06 1.82
N ILE A 182 2.11 -11.98 2.10
CA ILE A 182 3.38 -12.00 2.81
C ILE A 182 3.32 -10.96 3.94
N ILE A 183 3.82 -11.33 5.10
CA ILE A 183 3.82 -10.51 6.32
C ILE A 183 5.24 -10.38 6.83
N ALA A 184 5.64 -9.15 7.13
CA ALA A 184 6.84 -8.87 7.92
C ALA A 184 6.44 -8.24 9.25
N VAL A 185 7.02 -8.72 10.34
CA VAL A 185 6.91 -8.10 11.68
C VAL A 185 8.20 -7.39 12.02
N LEU A 186 8.07 -6.18 12.56
CA LEU A 186 9.20 -5.29 12.79
C LEU A 186 9.30 -4.93 14.28
N TYR A 187 10.47 -5.15 14.84
CA TYR A 187 10.90 -4.72 16.18
C TYR A 187 12.16 -3.87 16.02
N PRO A 188 12.09 -2.72 15.37
CA PRO A 188 13.26 -1.89 15.14
C PRO A 188 13.81 -1.29 16.44
N SER A 189 15.13 -1.08 16.47
CA SER A 189 15.79 -0.43 17.60
C SER A 189 15.58 1.08 17.65
N VAL A 190 14.94 1.64 16.62
CA VAL A 190 14.56 3.05 16.49
C VAL A 190 13.04 3.20 16.59
N GLU A 191 12.56 4.45 16.65
CA GLU A 191 11.13 4.72 16.61
C GLU A 191 10.60 4.68 15.18
N THR A 192 9.32 4.32 15.08
CA THR A 192 8.59 4.28 13.79
C THR A 192 7.29 5.05 13.92
N PHE A 193 6.92 5.71 12.85
CA PHE A 193 5.63 6.37 12.76
C PHE A 193 5.11 6.31 11.34
N GLY A 194 3.80 6.14 11.17
CA GLY A 194 3.17 6.08 9.86
C GLY A 194 1.95 6.99 9.76
N PHE A 195 1.64 7.39 8.55
CA PHE A 195 0.48 8.22 8.23
C PHE A 195 -0.24 7.66 6.99
N TYR A 196 -1.57 7.64 7.04
CA TYR A 196 -2.43 7.09 6.01
C TYR A 196 -3.54 8.09 5.66
N SER A 197 -3.67 8.41 4.37
CA SER A 197 -4.62 9.44 3.91
C SER A 197 -5.07 9.18 2.47
N SER A 198 -6.18 9.80 2.08
CA SER A 198 -6.69 9.72 0.71
C SER A 198 -6.26 10.88 -0.18
N GLY A 199 -6.25 12.09 0.34
CA GLY A 199 -6.04 13.32 -0.43
C GLY A 199 -7.22 13.73 -1.31
N TYR A 200 -8.43 13.23 -1.02
CA TYR A 200 -9.69 13.58 -1.68
C TYR A 200 -10.58 14.39 -0.74
N ASP A 201 -11.43 15.22 -1.32
CA ASP A 201 -12.41 16.00 -0.59
C ASP A 201 -13.75 15.24 -0.49
N LYS A 202 -14.41 15.36 0.66
CA LYS A 202 -15.79 14.89 0.86
C LYS A 202 -16.74 15.87 0.24
N THR A 203 -17.68 15.39 -0.59
CA THR A 203 -18.79 16.21 -1.10
C THR A 203 -20.04 16.12 -0.20
N ASP A 204 -21.06 16.92 -0.52
CA ASP A 204 -22.37 16.86 0.16
C ASP A 204 -23.27 15.71 -0.37
N GLN A 205 -22.78 14.93 -1.35
CA GLN A 205 -23.50 13.79 -1.87
C GLN A 205 -23.29 12.60 -0.95
N LEU A 206 -24.35 12.11 -0.31
CA LEU A 206 -24.28 11.00 0.66
C LEU A 206 -25.51 10.11 0.59
N GLY A 207 -25.36 8.87 1.05
CA GLY A 207 -26.45 7.91 1.20
C GLY A 207 -26.04 6.73 2.05
N THR A 208 -27.04 5.90 2.36
CA THR A 208 -26.84 4.68 3.15
C THR A 208 -26.83 3.48 2.22
N VAL A 209 -25.85 2.59 2.39
CA VAL A 209 -25.82 1.29 1.73
C VAL A 209 -26.99 0.44 2.22
N THR A 210 -27.89 0.09 1.32
CA THR A 210 -29.11 -0.67 1.69
C THR A 210 -29.07 -2.12 1.21
N ASN A 211 -28.23 -2.43 0.21
CA ASN A 211 -27.96 -3.80 -0.23
C ASN A 211 -26.55 -3.90 -0.83
N VAL A 212 -25.77 -4.88 -0.38
CA VAL A 212 -24.42 -5.19 -0.86
C VAL A 212 -24.13 -6.69 -0.71
N ASP A 213 -23.42 -7.25 -1.67
CA ASP A 213 -22.90 -8.62 -1.62
C ASP A 213 -21.39 -8.57 -1.84
N GLY A 214 -20.62 -8.70 -0.76
CA GLY A 214 -19.16 -8.53 -0.79
C GLY A 214 -18.76 -7.15 -1.33
N ARG A 215 -18.20 -7.13 -2.53
CA ARG A 215 -17.77 -5.91 -3.24
C ARG A 215 -18.78 -5.41 -4.28
N ILE A 216 -19.92 -6.09 -4.43
CA ILE A 216 -20.98 -5.67 -5.35
C ILE A 216 -21.99 -4.84 -4.59
N LEU A 217 -21.92 -3.52 -4.76
CA LEU A 217 -22.88 -2.58 -4.19
C LEU A 217 -24.14 -2.52 -5.07
N ASN A 218 -25.22 -3.09 -4.55
CA ASN A 218 -26.49 -3.19 -5.27
C ASN A 218 -27.34 -1.93 -5.15
N THR A 219 -27.54 -1.43 -3.92
CA THR A 219 -28.39 -0.26 -3.70
C THR A 219 -27.85 0.71 -2.67
N ILE A 220 -28.09 2.00 -2.92
CA ILE A 220 -27.90 3.11 -1.98
C ILE A 220 -29.29 3.76 -1.81
N ASN A 221 -29.74 3.96 -0.56
CA ASN A 221 -31.06 4.52 -0.25
C ASN A 221 -32.22 3.79 -0.95
N ASN A 222 -32.13 2.46 -1.07
CA ASN A 222 -33.07 1.59 -1.81
C ASN A 222 -33.22 1.90 -3.31
N GLN A 223 -32.25 2.57 -3.92
CA GLN A 223 -32.16 2.82 -5.36
C GLN A 223 -30.94 2.14 -5.95
N PRO A 224 -30.94 1.77 -7.25
CA PRO A 224 -29.79 1.16 -7.89
C PRO A 224 -28.52 2.01 -7.67
N ALA A 225 -27.45 1.37 -7.21
CA ALA A 225 -26.24 2.08 -6.77
C ALA A 225 -25.60 2.89 -7.91
N PHE A 226 -25.60 2.35 -9.13
CA PHE A 226 -25.04 3.04 -10.30
C PHE A 226 -25.84 4.29 -10.69
N ASP A 227 -27.17 4.25 -10.56
CA ASP A 227 -28.02 5.42 -10.87
C ASP A 227 -27.77 6.54 -9.86
N VAL A 228 -27.73 6.19 -8.56
CA VAL A 228 -27.42 7.14 -7.48
C VAL A 228 -26.01 7.73 -7.68
N TYR A 229 -25.04 6.91 -7.96
CA TYR A 229 -23.65 7.33 -8.21
C TYR A 229 -23.57 8.31 -9.40
N ASN A 230 -24.22 8.00 -10.53
CA ASN A 230 -24.25 8.87 -11.68
C ASN A 230 -24.97 10.19 -11.42
N GLN A 231 -26.04 10.15 -10.62
CA GLN A 231 -26.73 11.39 -10.22
C GLN A 231 -25.82 12.27 -9.35
N TRP A 232 -25.10 11.67 -8.41
CA TRP A 232 -24.14 12.39 -7.57
C TRP A 232 -23.01 13.00 -8.39
N ARG A 233 -22.43 12.26 -9.34
CA ARG A 233 -21.41 12.78 -10.25
C ARG A 233 -21.91 14.00 -11.01
N LYS A 234 -23.12 13.92 -11.58
CA LYS A 234 -23.74 15.04 -12.29
C LYS A 234 -23.93 16.26 -11.38
N ASN A 235 -24.36 16.06 -10.14
CA ASN A 235 -24.59 17.15 -9.17
C ASN A 235 -23.30 17.95 -8.86
N ILE A 236 -22.14 17.32 -8.94
CA ILE A 236 -20.83 17.98 -8.70
C ILE A 236 -20.09 18.34 -10.01
N GLY A 237 -20.77 18.28 -11.16
CA GLY A 237 -20.25 18.75 -12.44
C GLY A 237 -19.46 17.72 -13.26
N PHE A 238 -19.47 16.44 -12.88
CA PHE A 238 -18.88 15.37 -13.69
C PHE A 238 -19.91 14.76 -14.63
N GLU A 239 -19.44 14.26 -15.76
CA GLU A 239 -20.28 13.52 -16.71
C GLU A 239 -20.76 12.20 -16.10
N GLN A 240 -21.98 11.80 -16.48
CA GLN A 240 -22.49 10.47 -16.16
C GLN A 240 -21.73 9.42 -16.95
N LEU A 241 -21.48 8.27 -16.31
CA LEU A 241 -20.80 7.15 -16.92
C LEU A 241 -21.78 6.20 -17.59
N LYS A 242 -21.31 5.46 -18.58
CA LYS A 242 -22.02 4.32 -19.16
C LYS A 242 -21.65 3.06 -18.39
N ALA A 243 -22.56 2.10 -18.35
CA ALA A 243 -22.27 0.78 -17.81
C ALA A 243 -21.08 0.11 -18.52
N GLY A 244 -20.34 -0.71 -17.80
CA GLY A 244 -19.13 -1.38 -18.23
C GLY A 244 -17.95 -1.10 -17.29
N ASN A 245 -16.73 -1.22 -17.80
CA ASN A 245 -15.53 -0.84 -17.05
C ASN A 245 -15.47 0.69 -16.91
N ILE A 246 -15.58 1.16 -15.68
CA ILE A 246 -15.57 2.59 -15.30
C ILE A 246 -14.34 2.98 -14.49
N LEU A 247 -13.40 2.07 -14.29
CA LEU A 247 -12.27 2.22 -13.38
C LEU A 247 -11.51 3.54 -13.56
N ALA A 248 -11.07 3.83 -14.77
CA ALA A 248 -10.32 5.05 -15.06
C ALA A 248 -11.16 6.32 -14.86
N GLN A 249 -12.45 6.29 -15.25
CA GLN A 249 -13.33 7.45 -15.15
C GLN A 249 -13.82 7.74 -13.74
N SER A 250 -13.81 6.74 -12.84
CA SER A 250 -14.24 6.85 -11.45
C SER A 250 -13.11 7.27 -10.50
N THR A 251 -11.86 7.26 -10.96
CA THR A 251 -10.69 7.61 -10.12
C THR A 251 -10.84 8.96 -9.42
N MET A 252 -11.38 9.97 -10.10
CA MET A 252 -11.58 11.32 -9.51
C MET A 252 -12.86 11.45 -8.69
N THR A 253 -13.71 10.42 -8.67
CA THR A 253 -15.01 10.46 -7.97
C THR A 253 -15.29 9.14 -7.25
N PRO A 254 -14.40 8.66 -6.35
CA PRO A 254 -14.62 7.42 -5.63
C PRO A 254 -15.75 7.57 -4.59
N LEU A 255 -16.25 6.44 -4.12
CA LEU A 255 -17.05 6.40 -2.91
C LEU A 255 -16.15 6.50 -1.68
N ALA A 256 -16.64 7.09 -0.61
CA ALA A 256 -15.90 7.25 0.64
C ALA A 256 -16.75 6.94 1.85
N ARG A 257 -16.16 6.31 2.86
CA ARG A 257 -16.70 6.29 4.23
C ARG A 257 -15.96 7.34 5.05
N ALA A 258 -16.70 8.19 5.76
CA ALA A 258 -16.10 9.07 6.75
C ALA A 258 -15.95 8.27 8.05
N LEU A 259 -14.71 8.04 8.44
CA LEU A 259 -14.38 7.48 9.76
C LEU A 259 -14.49 8.61 10.80
N SER A 260 -14.58 8.26 12.09
CA SER A 260 -14.67 9.25 13.16
C SER A 260 -13.56 10.31 13.03
N SER A 261 -13.93 11.58 13.01
CA SER A 261 -12.97 12.68 12.94
C SER A 261 -12.16 12.79 14.24
N VAL A 262 -10.87 13.04 14.12
CA VAL A 262 -10.06 13.61 15.20
C VAL A 262 -9.77 15.05 14.78
N ASP A 263 -10.03 15.99 15.66
CA ASP A 263 -9.84 17.42 15.44
C ASP A 263 -10.57 17.99 14.20
N ASP A 264 -11.83 17.56 13.96
CA ASP A 264 -12.69 18.00 12.87
C ASP A 264 -12.18 17.73 11.43
N ILE A 265 -11.07 17.03 11.26
CA ILE A 265 -10.57 16.60 9.95
C ILE A 265 -11.25 15.29 9.57
N PRO A 266 -12.08 15.27 8.51
CA PRO A 266 -12.73 14.04 8.07
C PRO A 266 -11.68 13.08 7.52
N ARG A 267 -11.59 11.88 8.12
CA ARG A 267 -10.79 10.79 7.59
C ARG A 267 -11.63 10.01 6.60
N LEU A 268 -11.24 10.05 5.35
CA LEU A 268 -11.94 9.35 4.29
C LEU A 268 -11.24 8.03 3.99
N LEU A 269 -11.98 6.95 4.07
CA LEU A 269 -11.60 5.64 3.56
C LEU A 269 -12.30 5.43 2.23
N LEU A 270 -11.53 5.36 1.16
CA LEU A 270 -12.07 5.31 -0.19
C LEU A 270 -12.33 3.88 -0.66
N SER A 271 -13.38 3.74 -1.47
CA SER A 271 -13.75 2.55 -2.22
C SER A 271 -13.86 2.91 -3.69
N HIS A 272 -13.05 2.30 -4.54
CA HIS A 272 -12.97 2.63 -5.97
C HIS A 272 -13.97 1.82 -6.77
N PRO A 273 -14.98 2.43 -7.45
CA PRO A 273 -15.85 1.74 -8.38
C PRO A 273 -15.08 1.33 -9.65
N ALA A 274 -15.12 0.04 -9.98
CA ALA A 274 -14.38 -0.55 -11.10
C ALA A 274 -15.28 -0.90 -12.29
N VAL A 275 -16.41 -1.55 -12.00
CA VAL A 275 -17.37 -1.98 -13.01
C VAL A 275 -18.78 -1.56 -12.60
N ALA A 276 -19.55 -1.13 -13.58
CA ALA A 276 -20.98 -0.85 -13.44
C ALA A 276 -21.78 -1.79 -14.34
N GLU A 277 -22.64 -2.60 -13.77
CA GLU A 277 -23.44 -3.57 -14.51
C GLU A 277 -24.83 -3.72 -13.86
N ASN A 278 -25.89 -3.79 -14.68
CA ASN A 278 -27.26 -4.03 -14.20
C ASN A 278 -27.73 -3.11 -13.05
N GLY A 279 -27.23 -1.87 -13.00
CA GLY A 279 -27.55 -0.91 -11.91
C GLY A 279 -26.70 -1.06 -10.67
N THR A 280 -25.76 -1.98 -10.61
CA THR A 280 -24.83 -2.22 -9.50
C THR A 280 -23.47 -1.57 -9.75
N LEU A 281 -22.64 -1.49 -8.70
CA LEU A 281 -21.23 -1.10 -8.76
C LEU A 281 -20.37 -2.21 -8.14
N GLU A 282 -19.41 -2.72 -8.88
CA GLU A 282 -18.33 -3.53 -8.32
C GLU A 282 -17.22 -2.61 -7.81
N LEU A 283 -16.80 -2.83 -6.58
CA LEU A 283 -15.82 -2.02 -5.86
C LEU A 283 -14.55 -2.84 -5.59
N PHE A 284 -13.45 -2.17 -5.31
CA PHE A 284 -12.19 -2.83 -4.87
C PHE A 284 -12.03 -2.93 -3.36
N SER A 285 -13.05 -2.57 -2.59
CA SER A 285 -13.07 -2.77 -1.13
C SER A 285 -14.49 -3.08 -0.65
N ASN A 286 -14.59 -3.74 0.51
CA ASN A 286 -15.86 -4.16 1.06
C ASN A 286 -16.63 -3.00 1.67
N LEU A 287 -17.95 -3.02 1.49
CA LEU A 287 -18.93 -2.21 2.23
C LEU A 287 -19.86 -3.12 3.02
N SER A 288 -20.57 -2.54 3.97
CA SER A 288 -21.59 -3.22 4.76
C SER A 288 -22.95 -2.50 4.65
N VAL A 289 -24.03 -3.28 4.73
CA VAL A 289 -25.38 -2.67 4.86
C VAL A 289 -25.41 -1.78 6.11
N GLY A 290 -25.92 -0.55 5.93
CA GLY A 290 -25.94 0.47 6.98
C GLY A 290 -24.74 1.44 6.92
N ASP A 291 -23.70 1.16 6.14
CA ASP A 291 -22.60 2.11 5.94
C ASP A 291 -23.15 3.41 5.33
N THR A 292 -22.74 4.55 5.86
CA THR A 292 -22.91 5.84 5.21
C THR A 292 -21.78 6.05 4.22
N VAL A 293 -22.11 6.18 2.95
CA VAL A 293 -21.17 6.47 1.86
C VAL A 293 -21.38 7.87 1.31
N TYR A 294 -20.27 8.50 0.97
CA TYR A 294 -20.22 9.82 0.34
C TYR A 294 -19.62 9.67 -1.06
N LEU A 295 -19.96 10.56 -1.98
CA LEU A 295 -19.13 10.77 -3.13
C LEU A 295 -17.93 11.63 -2.70
N ALA A 296 -16.73 11.15 -2.93
CA ALA A 296 -15.53 11.96 -2.80
C ALA A 296 -15.16 12.59 -4.15
N SER A 297 -14.41 13.68 -4.11
CA SER A 297 -13.94 14.40 -5.29
C SER A 297 -12.43 14.61 -5.21
N GLY A 298 -11.73 14.32 -6.29
CA GLY A 298 -10.32 14.60 -6.46
C GLY A 298 -10.06 15.33 -7.76
N SER A 299 -8.83 15.83 -7.90
CA SER A 299 -8.31 16.37 -9.15
C SER A 299 -6.86 15.94 -9.37
N PRO A 300 -6.34 16.00 -10.61
CA PRO A 300 -4.92 15.71 -10.86
C PRO A 300 -3.99 16.57 -9.98
N GLU A 301 -4.32 17.84 -9.77
CA GLU A 301 -3.53 18.76 -8.93
C GLU A 301 -3.50 18.33 -7.47
N GLN A 302 -4.62 17.85 -6.94
CA GLN A 302 -4.69 17.29 -5.58
C GLN A 302 -3.87 16.00 -5.47
N LEU A 303 -3.95 15.11 -6.47
CA LEU A 303 -3.16 13.88 -6.49
C LEU A 303 -1.65 14.14 -6.57
N ILE A 304 -1.22 15.17 -7.32
CA ILE A 304 0.19 15.59 -7.38
C ILE A 304 0.65 16.09 -6.02
N LYS A 305 -0.14 16.93 -5.37
CA LYS A 305 0.21 17.54 -4.07
C LYS A 305 0.10 16.59 -2.88
N ARG A 306 -0.68 15.53 -2.98
CA ARG A 306 -0.96 14.67 -1.82
C ARG A 306 0.28 13.96 -1.27
N GLY A 307 1.24 13.60 -2.13
CA GLY A 307 2.50 12.99 -1.71
C GLY A 307 3.27 13.90 -0.75
N ASP A 308 3.43 15.16 -1.14
CA ASP A 308 4.02 16.21 -0.31
C ASP A 308 3.22 16.44 0.98
N MET A 309 1.89 16.54 0.89
CA MET A 309 1.01 16.76 2.05
C MET A 309 1.09 15.62 3.07
N VAL A 310 1.12 14.37 2.61
CA VAL A 310 1.20 13.20 3.49
C VAL A 310 2.54 13.15 4.20
N VAL A 311 3.64 13.33 3.49
CA VAL A 311 4.98 13.33 4.07
C VAL A 311 5.19 14.53 5.00
N SER A 312 4.74 15.73 4.61
CA SER A 312 4.79 16.93 5.45
C SER A 312 3.97 16.77 6.73
N SER A 313 2.78 16.15 6.66
CA SER A 313 1.98 15.84 7.84
C SER A 313 2.67 14.83 8.75
N LEU A 314 3.25 13.79 8.16
CA LEU A 314 3.99 12.77 8.87
C LEU A 314 5.22 13.34 9.60
N THR A 315 6.02 14.19 8.95
CA THR A 315 7.20 14.81 9.58
C THR A 315 6.83 15.73 10.73
N LYS A 316 5.74 16.49 10.61
CA LYS A 316 5.22 17.33 11.71
C LYS A 316 4.72 16.49 12.89
N LEU A 317 4.02 15.38 12.63
CA LEU A 317 3.57 14.45 13.67
C LEU A 317 4.76 13.73 14.33
N ALA A 318 5.76 13.36 13.55
CA ALA A 318 7.00 12.77 14.07
C ALA A 318 7.70 13.69 15.06
N ASP A 319 7.80 14.98 14.74
CA ASP A 319 8.35 15.99 15.67
C ASP A 319 7.57 16.06 17.01
N LEU A 320 6.23 15.97 16.94
CA LEU A 320 5.38 15.92 18.14
C LEU A 320 5.59 14.64 18.98
N HIS A 321 5.95 13.54 18.33
CA HIS A 321 6.31 12.27 18.98
C HIS A 321 7.80 12.15 19.32
N ALA A 322 8.52 13.26 19.29
CA ALA A 322 9.95 13.34 19.60
C ALA A 322 10.84 12.43 18.71
N ILE A 323 10.37 12.07 17.51
CA ILE A 323 11.18 11.39 16.50
C ILE A 323 12.00 12.46 15.76
N LYS A 324 13.30 12.34 15.85
CA LYS A 324 14.26 13.22 15.16
C LYS A 324 15.18 12.38 14.27
N ASN A 325 15.87 13.04 13.34
CA ASN A 325 16.79 12.35 12.44
C ASN A 325 16.12 11.17 11.71
N ILE A 326 15.16 11.46 10.85
CA ILE A 326 14.52 10.44 10.01
C ILE A 326 15.61 9.73 9.21
N LYS A 327 15.69 8.41 9.39
CA LYS A 327 16.72 7.54 8.79
C LYS A 327 16.28 6.94 7.47
N GLY A 328 14.98 6.84 7.24
CA GLY A 328 14.41 6.31 6.01
C GLY A 328 12.90 6.34 6.01
N ALA A 329 12.30 6.22 4.82
CA ALA A 329 10.86 6.22 4.64
C ALA A 329 10.41 5.20 3.58
N ILE A 330 9.19 4.67 3.78
CA ILE A 330 8.50 3.84 2.80
C ILE A 330 7.21 4.54 2.42
N ILE A 331 6.94 4.60 1.12
CA ILE A 331 5.74 5.23 0.57
C ILE A 331 4.99 4.19 -0.27
N ILE A 332 3.75 3.93 0.11
CA ILE A 332 2.83 3.11 -0.67
C ILE A 332 1.86 4.05 -1.37
N PHE A 333 1.96 4.12 -2.68
CA PHE A 333 1.18 5.04 -3.51
C PHE A 333 0.23 4.25 -4.41
N CYS A 334 -1.04 4.63 -4.45
CA CYS A 334 -2.02 3.94 -5.29
C CYS A 334 -1.62 3.97 -6.77
N GLY A 335 -1.57 2.79 -7.40
CA GLY A 335 -1.29 2.63 -8.82
C GLY A 335 -2.31 3.33 -9.72
N GLY A 336 -3.61 3.28 -9.39
CA GLY A 336 -4.65 4.00 -10.12
C GLY A 336 -4.48 5.51 -10.09
N CYS A 337 -4.06 6.07 -8.95
CA CYS A 337 -3.74 7.48 -8.85
C CYS A 337 -2.46 7.83 -9.63
N MET A 338 -1.43 6.98 -9.52
CA MET A 338 -0.19 7.14 -10.29
C MET A 338 -0.48 7.16 -11.80
N LEU A 339 -1.29 6.23 -12.30
CA LEU A 339 -1.69 6.18 -13.72
C LEU A 339 -2.41 7.45 -14.17
N SER A 340 -3.24 8.05 -13.30
CA SER A 340 -3.99 9.29 -13.61
C SER A 340 -3.12 10.54 -13.72
N ILE A 341 -1.92 10.53 -13.10
CA ILE A 341 -0.98 11.65 -13.08
C ILE A 341 0.43 11.24 -13.55
N GLN A 342 0.55 10.20 -14.35
CA GLN A 342 1.81 9.55 -14.71
C GLN A 342 2.88 10.55 -15.19
N SER A 343 2.50 11.53 -16.01
CA SER A 343 3.42 12.55 -16.53
C SER A 343 3.97 13.49 -15.45
N ALA A 344 3.31 13.61 -14.31
CA ALA A 344 3.71 14.45 -13.19
C ALA A 344 4.41 13.67 -12.06
N MET A 345 4.58 12.34 -12.17
CA MET A 345 5.15 11.53 -11.09
C MET A 345 6.59 11.92 -10.73
N GLN A 346 7.34 12.48 -11.65
CA GLN A 346 8.66 13.02 -11.34
C GLN A 346 8.58 14.26 -10.43
N GLU A 347 7.57 15.09 -10.62
CA GLU A 347 7.27 16.23 -9.72
C GLU A 347 6.86 15.73 -8.33
N VAL A 348 5.98 14.71 -8.26
CA VAL A 348 5.59 14.06 -6.99
C VAL A 348 6.81 13.54 -6.25
N LYS A 349 7.71 12.80 -6.92
CA LYS A 349 8.95 12.31 -6.30
C LYS A 349 9.81 13.45 -5.76
N HIS A 350 10.00 14.51 -6.53
CA HIS A 350 10.80 15.67 -6.11
C HIS A 350 10.19 16.40 -4.91
N SER A 351 8.86 16.56 -4.87
CA SER A 351 8.18 17.19 -3.74
C SER A 351 8.32 16.37 -2.45
N ILE A 352 8.20 15.04 -2.54
CA ILE A 352 8.45 14.14 -1.42
C ILE A 352 9.90 14.23 -0.94
N ALA A 353 10.88 14.18 -1.85
CA ALA A 353 12.29 14.28 -1.51
C ALA A 353 12.64 15.63 -0.84
N ALA A 354 11.95 16.71 -1.19
CA ALA A 354 12.11 18.00 -0.54
C ALA A 354 11.66 18.02 0.93
N GLN A 355 10.65 17.18 1.30
CA GLN A 355 10.20 17.01 2.69
C GLN A 355 11.11 16.05 3.50
N LEU A 356 11.91 15.23 2.81
CA LEU A 356 12.80 14.23 3.38
C LEU A 356 14.26 14.46 2.95
N PRO A 357 14.86 15.61 3.29
CA PRO A 357 16.20 15.94 2.82
C PRO A 357 17.24 14.93 3.31
N ASN A 358 18.03 14.39 2.38
CA ASN A 358 19.06 13.39 2.64
C ASN A 358 18.54 12.09 3.32
N THR A 359 17.25 11.82 3.20
CA THR A 359 16.63 10.62 3.76
C THR A 359 16.38 9.62 2.64
N PRO A 360 16.93 8.40 2.71
CA PRO A 360 16.60 7.35 1.76
C PRO A 360 15.12 6.97 1.85
N PHE A 361 14.46 6.83 0.73
CA PHE A 361 13.10 6.31 0.68
C PHE A 361 12.86 5.38 -0.50
N ILE A 362 11.86 4.52 -0.35
CA ILE A 362 11.33 3.69 -1.43
C ILE A 362 9.85 4.03 -1.65
N MET A 363 9.40 4.00 -2.91
CA MET A 363 7.99 4.15 -3.26
C MET A 363 7.55 3.06 -4.23
N GLY A 364 6.49 2.33 -3.84
CA GLY A 364 5.83 1.32 -4.66
C GLY A 364 4.41 1.74 -5.05
N PHE A 365 3.92 1.22 -6.19
CA PHE A 365 2.60 1.52 -6.75
C PHE A 365 1.69 0.30 -6.65
N THR A 366 0.72 0.33 -5.74
CA THR A 366 -0.14 -0.80 -5.35
C THR A 366 -1.58 -0.67 -5.87
N PHE A 367 -2.34 -1.76 -5.87
CA PHE A 367 -3.75 -1.75 -6.29
C PHE A 367 -4.76 -1.70 -5.14
N GLY A 368 -4.31 -1.45 -3.97
CA GLY A 368 -5.05 -1.23 -2.75
C GLY A 368 -4.03 -0.97 -1.66
N GLU A 369 -4.33 -0.08 -0.74
CA GLU A 369 -3.39 0.36 0.27
C GLU A 369 -3.88 -0.05 1.66
N LEU A 370 -2.99 -0.62 2.45
CA LEU A 370 -3.13 -0.82 3.88
C LEU A 370 -2.44 0.31 4.62
N GLY A 371 -3.10 0.83 5.63
CA GLY A 371 -2.50 1.85 6.45
C GLY A 371 -3.23 2.08 7.76
N THR A 372 -2.55 2.73 8.68
CA THR A 372 -3.04 3.01 10.02
C THR A 372 -3.32 4.51 10.16
N PHE A 373 -4.53 4.82 10.55
CA PHE A 373 -4.95 6.18 10.88
C PHE A 373 -4.41 6.62 12.25
N SER A 374 -4.43 7.91 12.52
CA SER A 374 -3.90 8.51 13.77
C SER A 374 -4.61 8.03 15.05
N ASP A 375 -5.77 7.35 14.97
CA ASP A 375 -6.42 6.68 16.09
C ASP A 375 -5.96 5.22 16.30
N SER A 376 -4.91 4.82 15.62
CA SER A 376 -4.36 3.47 15.62
C SER A 376 -5.29 2.42 14.97
N THR A 377 -6.27 2.83 14.15
CA THR A 377 -7.07 1.87 13.37
C THR A 377 -6.44 1.63 12.01
N SER A 378 -6.09 0.37 11.73
CA SER A 378 -5.59 -0.05 10.42
C SER A 378 -6.77 -0.43 9.53
N LYS A 379 -6.74 0.02 8.29
CA LYS A 379 -7.78 -0.21 7.28
C LYS A 379 -7.16 -0.49 5.91
N HIS A 380 -7.91 -1.22 5.10
CA HIS A 380 -7.70 -1.30 3.65
C HIS A 380 -8.59 -0.27 2.95
N GLY A 381 -8.04 0.42 1.99
CA GLY A 381 -8.76 1.34 1.11
C GLY A 381 -8.11 1.41 -0.27
N ASN A 382 -8.80 2.07 -1.18
CA ASN A 382 -8.32 2.28 -2.54
C ASN A 382 -8.02 3.76 -2.74
N LEU A 383 -7.18 4.08 -3.73
CA LEU A 383 -6.81 5.47 -4.04
C LEU A 383 -6.20 6.21 -2.84
N MET A 384 -5.63 5.45 -1.92
CA MET A 384 -4.99 5.97 -0.71
C MET A 384 -3.49 6.17 -0.91
N ILE A 385 -2.84 6.71 0.09
CA ILE A 385 -1.39 6.79 0.20
C ILE A 385 -1.01 6.57 1.66
N SER A 386 0.02 5.76 1.92
CA SER A 386 0.66 5.66 3.22
C SER A 386 2.13 6.06 3.13
N CYS A 387 2.63 6.56 4.24
CA CYS A 387 4.05 6.82 4.42
C CYS A 387 4.46 6.40 5.82
N GLU A 388 5.52 5.62 5.93
CA GLU A 388 6.12 5.20 7.21
C GLU A 388 7.54 5.72 7.28
N ILE A 389 7.97 6.14 8.48
CA ILE A 389 9.32 6.61 8.75
C ILE A 389 9.97 5.83 9.89
N PHE A 390 11.28 5.80 9.84
CA PHE A 390 12.18 5.30 10.89
C PHE A 390 13.06 6.46 11.35
N GLY A 391 13.19 6.65 12.66
CA GLY A 391 13.99 7.75 13.17
C GLY A 391 14.42 7.55 14.62
N ASP A 392 15.43 8.31 15.04
CA ASP A 392 15.89 8.30 16.43
C ASP A 392 14.87 8.99 17.34
N SER A 393 14.65 8.45 18.55
CA SER A 393 13.98 9.17 19.61
C SER A 393 14.94 10.13 20.31
N VAL A 394 14.40 11.24 20.86
CA VAL A 394 15.16 12.20 21.67
C VAL A 394 15.31 11.69 23.09
#